data_9344f8d771c06789bc59de6c903673eb
#
_entry.id   9344f8d771c06789bc59de6c903673eb
#
_cell.length_a   1.000
_cell.length_b   1.000
_cell.length_c   1.000
_cell.angle_alpha   90.00
_cell.angle_beta   90.00
_cell.angle_gamma   90.00
#
_symmetry.space_group_name_H-M   'P 1'
#
loop_
_entity.id
_entity.type
_entity.pdbx_description
1 polymer ?
#
loop_
_entity_poly.entity_id
_entity_poly.type
_entity_poly.pdbx_seq_one_letter_code
_entity_poly.pdbx_strand_id
1 'polypeptide(L)'
;NQESPNNADEIKRAVALTNKYPDIVKVIAVGNEAMVKWAASYYVQPDVILKWVNHLQKLKEDGDLPKDLWITSSDNFASWGGGDRVYHVKALNDLIKAVDFLSVHTYPMHDTHYNPVFWKVLPSETSLTKKEQVQAAMLRAKGYAISQTDSVRAYMKSLGVYKPIHIGETGWASYSKGFYGPNGSRANDEYKQALYYNHMRDWTDAQNMSCFFFEAFD
;
A
#
# COMPACT_ATOMS: atom_id res chain seq x y z
N ASN A 1 16.33 14.35 -5.45
CA ASN A 1 15.23 13.45 -5.18
C ASN A 1 14.19 13.36 -6.28
N GLN A 2 14.49 13.62 -7.48
CA GLN A 2 13.56 13.55 -8.60
C GLN A 2 14.11 12.53 -9.59
N GLU A 3 14.94 12.97 -10.50
CA GLU A 3 15.61 12.13 -11.45
C GLU A 3 17.02 11.82 -10.90
N SER A 4 17.25 10.58 -10.48
CA SER A 4 18.56 10.12 -10.05
C SER A 4 19.28 9.44 -11.22
N PRO A 5 20.58 9.63 -11.42
CA PRO A 5 21.36 8.84 -12.39
C PRO A 5 21.24 7.33 -12.14
N ASN A 6 21.04 6.92 -10.90
CA ASN A 6 20.90 5.51 -10.52
C ASN A 6 19.57 4.88 -11.01
N ASN A 7 18.55 5.68 -11.33
CA ASN A 7 17.27 5.15 -11.78
C ASN A 7 17.43 4.31 -13.06
N ALA A 8 18.21 4.78 -14.02
CA ALA A 8 18.46 4.06 -15.27
C ALA A 8 19.17 2.73 -15.03
N ASP A 9 20.13 2.70 -14.11
CA ASP A 9 20.87 1.48 -13.76
C ASP A 9 19.98 0.47 -13.01
N GLU A 10 19.09 0.94 -12.12
CA GLU A 10 18.10 0.09 -11.45
C GLU A 10 17.14 -0.54 -12.46
N ILE A 11 16.57 0.25 -13.36
CA ILE A 11 15.68 -0.25 -14.43
C ILE A 11 16.41 -1.26 -15.31
N LYS A 12 17.66 -0.97 -15.73
CA LYS A 12 18.45 -1.90 -16.52
C LYS A 12 18.67 -3.25 -15.79
N ARG A 13 18.94 -3.21 -14.49
CA ARG A 13 19.08 -4.43 -13.66
C ARG A 13 17.75 -5.18 -13.55
N ALA A 14 16.64 -4.46 -13.33
CA ALA A 14 15.31 -5.06 -13.26
C ALA A 14 14.94 -5.76 -14.58
N VAL A 15 15.18 -5.11 -15.73
CA VAL A 15 14.95 -5.70 -17.06
C VAL A 15 15.81 -6.95 -17.26
N ALA A 16 17.12 -6.87 -16.96
CA ALA A 16 18.02 -8.02 -17.08
C ALA A 16 17.59 -9.20 -16.19
N LEU A 17 17.16 -8.92 -14.94
CA LEU A 17 16.68 -9.93 -14.01
C LEU A 17 15.38 -10.59 -14.49
N THR A 18 14.43 -9.78 -14.97
CA THR A 18 13.16 -10.27 -15.51
C THR A 18 13.38 -11.19 -16.71
N ASN A 19 14.24 -10.79 -17.65
CA ASN A 19 14.54 -11.60 -18.83
C ASN A 19 15.33 -12.87 -18.49
N LYS A 20 16.13 -12.83 -17.41
CA LYS A 20 16.87 -14.03 -16.95
C LYS A 20 15.95 -15.03 -16.22
N TYR A 21 14.91 -14.54 -15.54
CA TYR A 21 14.03 -15.36 -14.71
C TYR A 21 12.53 -15.04 -14.97
N PRO A 22 12.06 -15.21 -16.23
CA PRO A 22 10.71 -14.77 -16.62
C PRO A 22 9.59 -15.57 -15.91
N ASP A 23 9.89 -16.79 -15.45
CA ASP A 23 8.92 -17.61 -14.71
C ASP A 23 8.80 -17.23 -13.23
N ILE A 24 9.77 -16.47 -12.70
CA ILE A 24 9.82 -16.04 -11.30
C ILE A 24 9.42 -14.58 -11.15
N VAL A 25 10.01 -13.69 -11.96
CA VAL A 25 9.74 -12.26 -11.90
C VAL A 25 8.49 -11.96 -12.69
N LYS A 26 7.37 -11.79 -12.01
CA LYS A 26 6.05 -11.52 -12.60
C LYS A 26 5.58 -10.09 -12.41
N VAL A 27 6.25 -9.32 -11.56
CA VAL A 27 5.88 -7.93 -11.26
C VAL A 27 7.14 -7.07 -11.15
N ILE A 28 7.09 -5.87 -11.71
CA ILE A 28 8.03 -4.78 -11.41
C ILE A 28 7.24 -3.63 -10.78
N ALA A 29 7.61 -3.25 -9.56
CA ALA A 29 7.12 -2.04 -8.90
C ALA A 29 8.15 -0.91 -9.07
N VAL A 30 7.74 0.18 -9.71
CA VAL A 30 8.56 1.38 -9.91
C VAL A 30 8.39 2.30 -8.71
N GLY A 31 9.32 2.24 -7.78
CA GLY A 31 9.27 2.95 -6.51
C GLY A 31 8.47 2.22 -5.43
N ASN A 32 8.82 2.50 -4.19
CA ASN A 32 8.15 2.03 -2.99
C ASN A 32 7.98 3.21 -2.03
N GLU A 33 6.74 3.55 -1.67
CA GLU A 33 6.38 4.74 -0.88
C GLU A 33 7.08 6.04 -1.33
N ALA A 34 7.32 6.14 -2.63
CA ALA A 34 8.07 7.22 -3.22
C ALA A 34 7.25 8.53 -3.33
N MET A 35 5.93 8.43 -3.43
CA MET A 35 5.04 9.57 -3.64
C MET A 35 4.42 10.14 -2.37
N VAL A 36 4.87 9.72 -1.19
CA VAL A 36 4.36 10.21 0.10
C VAL A 36 4.89 11.61 0.42
N LYS A 37 4.05 12.63 0.35
CA LYS A 37 4.46 14.05 0.50
C LYS A 37 4.97 14.41 1.90
N TRP A 38 4.55 13.69 2.94
CA TRP A 38 5.06 13.91 4.30
C TRP A 38 6.50 13.40 4.48
N ALA A 39 7.00 12.59 3.57
CA ALA A 39 8.38 12.10 3.56
C ALA A 39 9.25 12.95 2.62
N ALA A 40 9.35 14.25 2.89
CA ALA A 40 9.99 15.23 2.00
C ALA A 40 11.42 14.90 1.60
N SER A 41 12.16 14.14 2.43
CA SER A 41 13.56 13.76 2.18
C SER A 41 13.73 12.79 1.01
N TYR A 42 12.71 11.97 0.71
CA TYR A 42 12.74 11.00 -0.39
C TYR A 42 11.52 11.06 -1.32
N TYR A 43 10.71 12.12 -1.16
CA TYR A 43 9.56 12.31 -2.04
C TYR A 43 9.95 12.41 -3.51
N VAL A 44 9.29 11.63 -4.35
CA VAL A 44 9.43 11.64 -5.82
C VAL A 44 8.12 12.07 -6.45
N GLN A 45 8.18 12.94 -7.43
CA GLN A 45 6.99 13.38 -8.17
C GLN A 45 6.41 12.22 -8.99
N PRO A 46 5.08 12.12 -9.12
CA PRO A 46 4.44 11.08 -9.91
C PRO A 46 4.86 11.04 -11.39
N ASP A 47 5.30 12.15 -11.97
CA ASP A 47 5.77 12.22 -13.37
C ASP A 47 7.11 11.46 -13.57
N VAL A 48 7.98 11.44 -12.55
CA VAL A 48 9.21 10.65 -12.58
C VAL A 48 8.89 9.15 -12.56
N ILE A 49 7.97 8.73 -11.70
CA ILE A 49 7.50 7.34 -11.65
C ILE A 49 6.83 6.97 -12.98
N LEU A 50 5.95 7.82 -13.49
CA LEU A 50 5.26 7.65 -14.77
C LEU A 50 6.23 7.47 -15.94
N LYS A 51 7.31 8.25 -15.99
CA LYS A 51 8.35 8.12 -17.00
C LYS A 51 8.91 6.70 -17.06
N TRP A 52 9.26 6.15 -15.91
CA TRP A 52 9.86 4.81 -15.83
C TRP A 52 8.83 3.70 -16.04
N VAL A 53 7.59 3.87 -15.58
CA VAL A 53 6.48 2.96 -15.90
C VAL A 53 6.26 2.92 -17.41
N ASN A 54 6.16 4.07 -18.07
CA ASN A 54 5.99 4.14 -19.53
C ASN A 54 7.16 3.51 -20.28
N HIS A 55 8.39 3.69 -19.79
CA HIS A 55 9.56 3.04 -20.38
C HIS A 55 9.45 1.51 -20.32
N LEU A 56 9.07 0.94 -19.17
CA LEU A 56 8.88 -0.50 -19.00
C LEU A 56 7.71 -1.02 -19.83
N GLN A 57 6.59 -0.28 -19.90
CA GLN A 57 5.45 -0.64 -20.75
C GLN A 57 5.87 -0.67 -22.23
N LYS A 58 6.68 0.30 -22.66
CA LYS A 58 7.22 0.31 -24.03
C LYS A 58 8.10 -0.91 -24.33
N LEU A 59 9.01 -1.28 -23.40
CA LEU A 59 9.81 -2.51 -23.56
C LEU A 59 8.94 -3.77 -23.65
N LYS A 60 7.83 -3.81 -22.89
CA LYS A 60 6.85 -4.90 -22.96
C LYS A 60 6.12 -4.93 -24.32
N GLU A 61 5.72 -3.77 -24.84
CA GLU A 61 5.11 -3.64 -26.18
C GLU A 61 6.06 -4.07 -27.31
N ASP A 62 7.34 -3.68 -27.20
CA ASP A 62 8.38 -4.00 -28.20
C ASP A 62 8.83 -5.48 -28.13
N GLY A 63 8.45 -6.20 -27.08
CA GLY A 63 8.83 -7.61 -26.88
C GLY A 63 10.17 -7.80 -26.18
N ASP A 64 10.75 -6.75 -25.64
CA ASP A 64 11.99 -6.77 -24.84
C ASP A 64 11.73 -7.24 -23.40
N LEU A 65 10.48 -7.29 -22.99
CA LEU A 65 10.01 -7.84 -21.70
C LEU A 65 8.85 -8.83 -21.93
N PRO A 66 8.65 -9.80 -21.01
CA PRO A 66 7.53 -10.74 -21.09
C PRO A 66 6.18 -10.00 -21.12
N LYS A 67 5.27 -10.42 -22.00
CA LYS A 67 3.95 -9.80 -22.16
C LYS A 67 3.05 -9.95 -20.92
N ASP A 68 3.27 -11.00 -20.15
CA ASP A 68 2.55 -11.29 -18.89
C ASP A 68 3.17 -10.63 -17.64
N LEU A 69 4.24 -9.86 -17.81
CA LEU A 69 4.82 -9.05 -16.76
C LEU A 69 3.87 -7.92 -16.34
N TRP A 70 3.63 -7.78 -15.07
CA TRP A 70 2.84 -6.69 -14.51
C TRP A 70 3.73 -5.54 -14.05
N ILE A 71 3.38 -4.32 -14.40
CA ILE A 71 4.13 -3.11 -14.06
C ILE A 71 3.24 -2.22 -13.20
N THR A 72 3.75 -1.82 -12.03
CA THR A 72 3.06 -0.97 -11.08
C THR A 72 4.01 0.01 -10.38
N SER A 73 3.50 0.79 -9.47
CA SER A 73 4.21 1.40 -8.34
C SER A 73 3.55 0.92 -7.07
N SER A 74 4.30 0.85 -5.97
CA SER A 74 3.78 0.41 -4.67
C SER A 74 3.82 1.59 -3.70
N ASP A 75 2.65 2.07 -3.26
CA ASP A 75 2.61 3.31 -2.51
C ASP A 75 1.42 3.40 -1.54
N ASN A 76 1.49 4.35 -0.63
CA ASN A 76 0.45 4.61 0.34
C ASN A 76 -0.89 4.96 -0.34
N PHE A 77 -2.01 4.55 0.25
CA PHE A 77 -3.35 4.82 -0.27
C PHE A 77 -3.59 6.31 -0.55
N ALA A 78 -3.03 7.20 0.28
CA ALA A 78 -3.17 8.64 0.09
C ALA A 78 -2.48 9.11 -1.20
N SER A 79 -1.28 8.57 -1.47
CA SER A 79 -0.49 8.87 -2.67
C SER A 79 -1.19 8.38 -3.95
N TRP A 80 -1.96 7.30 -3.87
CA TRP A 80 -2.82 6.81 -4.95
C TRP A 80 -4.14 7.60 -5.11
N GLY A 81 -4.28 8.73 -4.42
CA GLY A 81 -5.44 9.60 -4.51
C GLY A 81 -6.58 9.25 -3.55
N GLY A 82 -6.41 8.26 -2.69
CA GLY A 82 -7.39 7.91 -1.67
C GLY A 82 -7.38 8.82 -0.43
N GLY A 83 -6.41 9.73 -0.33
CA GLY A 83 -6.27 10.68 0.76
C GLY A 83 -6.63 12.12 0.34
N ASP A 84 -5.77 13.07 0.74
CA ASP A 84 -5.96 14.50 0.48
C ASP A 84 -5.91 14.81 -1.02
N ARG A 85 -6.73 15.76 -1.45
CA ARG A 85 -6.78 16.27 -2.83
C ARG A 85 -5.46 16.86 -3.34
N VAL A 86 -4.51 17.13 -2.48
CA VAL A 86 -3.16 17.56 -2.85
C VAL A 86 -2.43 16.53 -3.74
N TYR A 87 -2.87 15.27 -3.70
CA TYR A 87 -2.38 14.20 -4.56
C TYR A 87 -3.10 14.13 -5.92
N HIS A 88 -4.25 14.79 -6.09
CA HIS A 88 -5.05 14.76 -7.31
C HIS A 88 -4.44 15.64 -8.40
N VAL A 89 -3.34 15.19 -8.97
CA VAL A 89 -2.59 15.90 -10.02
C VAL A 89 -2.61 15.10 -11.32
N LYS A 90 -2.44 15.80 -12.46
CA LYS A 90 -2.45 15.17 -13.79
C LYS A 90 -1.47 14.00 -13.89
N ALA A 91 -0.26 14.16 -13.36
CA ALA A 91 0.77 13.11 -13.42
C ALA A 91 0.34 11.83 -12.68
N LEU A 92 -0.36 11.94 -11.53
CA LEU A 92 -0.93 10.78 -10.85
C LEU A 92 -2.04 10.13 -11.69
N ASN A 93 -2.91 10.93 -12.31
CA ASN A 93 -3.99 10.41 -13.17
C ASN A 93 -3.42 9.61 -14.34
N ASP A 94 -2.36 10.11 -14.94
CA ASP A 94 -1.68 9.45 -16.07
C ASP A 94 -0.94 8.19 -15.57
N LEU A 95 -0.34 8.21 -14.38
CA LEU A 95 0.29 7.05 -13.78
C LEU A 95 -0.74 5.93 -13.49
N ILE A 96 -1.91 6.27 -12.93
CA ILE A 96 -3.00 5.31 -12.70
C ILE A 96 -3.44 4.63 -14.00
N LYS A 97 -3.42 5.38 -15.12
CA LYS A 97 -3.73 4.81 -16.44
C LYS A 97 -2.62 3.93 -17.00
N ALA A 98 -1.37 4.22 -16.67
CA ALA A 98 -0.20 3.55 -17.25
C ALA A 98 0.15 2.22 -16.56
N VAL A 99 -0.08 2.08 -15.26
CA VAL A 99 0.21 0.85 -14.51
C VAL A 99 -0.77 -0.28 -14.85
N ASP A 100 -0.39 -1.53 -14.66
CA ASP A 100 -1.27 -2.69 -14.90
C ASP A 100 -2.26 -2.90 -13.73
N PHE A 101 -1.86 -2.57 -12.51
CA PHE A 101 -2.69 -2.60 -11.29
C PHE A 101 -2.18 -1.57 -10.27
N LEU A 102 -2.96 -1.30 -9.22
CA LEU A 102 -2.53 -0.44 -8.12
C LEU A 102 -2.08 -1.30 -6.93
N SER A 103 -0.82 -1.12 -6.52
CA SER A 103 -0.28 -1.71 -5.30
C SER A 103 -0.40 -0.70 -4.15
N VAL A 104 -1.33 -0.98 -3.22
CA VAL A 104 -1.74 -0.02 -2.19
C VAL A 104 -1.20 -0.44 -0.83
N HIS A 105 -0.60 0.50 -0.11
CA HIS A 105 -0.21 0.32 1.29
C HIS A 105 -1.28 0.90 2.20
N THR A 106 -1.64 0.16 3.24
CA THR A 106 -2.59 0.55 4.27
C THR A 106 -2.10 0.08 5.64
N TYR A 107 -1.91 1.00 6.58
CA TYR A 107 -1.39 0.72 7.91
C TYR A 107 -2.27 1.34 9.00
N PRO A 108 -3.45 0.76 9.29
CA PRO A 108 -4.34 1.26 10.34
C PRO A 108 -3.69 1.36 11.71
N MET A 109 -2.66 0.53 11.99
CA MET A 109 -1.92 0.61 13.24
C MET A 109 -1.31 1.98 13.50
N HIS A 110 -0.78 2.66 12.48
CA HIS A 110 -0.23 4.01 12.62
C HIS A 110 -1.29 5.02 13.06
N ASP A 111 -2.54 4.83 12.63
CA ASP A 111 -3.66 5.69 13.00
C ASP A 111 -4.09 5.51 14.47
N THR A 112 -3.71 4.42 15.13
CA THR A 112 -4.00 4.22 16.56
C THR A 112 -3.37 5.30 17.44
N HIS A 113 -2.25 5.89 16.98
CA HIS A 113 -1.60 7.01 17.65
C HIS A 113 -2.21 8.35 17.27
N TYR A 114 -2.41 8.58 15.95
CA TYR A 114 -2.87 9.87 15.43
C TYR A 114 -4.38 10.07 15.59
N ASN A 115 -5.16 8.99 15.57
CA ASN A 115 -6.61 8.98 15.67
C ASN A 115 -7.09 8.02 16.78
N PRO A 116 -6.68 8.22 18.04
CA PRO A 116 -6.94 7.24 19.10
C PRO A 116 -8.43 7.04 19.41
N VAL A 117 -9.29 7.96 18.97
CA VAL A 117 -10.75 7.84 19.12
C VAL A 117 -11.31 6.61 18.40
N PHE A 118 -10.72 6.21 17.27
CA PHE A 118 -11.14 5.01 16.52
C PHE A 118 -10.90 3.70 17.30
N TRP A 119 -9.97 3.73 18.26
CA TRP A 119 -9.48 2.54 18.94
C TRP A 119 -9.97 2.47 20.39
N LYS A 120 -10.71 3.48 20.85
CA LYS A 120 -11.35 3.48 22.18
C LYS A 120 -12.54 2.53 22.16
N VAL A 121 -12.83 1.98 23.35
CA VAL A 121 -14.08 1.24 23.58
C VAL A 121 -15.25 2.18 23.30
N LEU A 122 -16.13 1.79 22.41
CA LEU A 122 -17.32 2.58 22.07
C LEU A 122 -18.39 2.42 23.17
N PRO A 123 -19.33 3.38 23.31
CA PRO A 123 -20.43 3.26 24.27
C PRO A 123 -21.22 1.95 24.14
N SER A 124 -21.41 1.46 22.92
CA SER A 124 -22.08 0.18 22.62
C SER A 124 -21.28 -1.07 23.00
N GLU A 125 -20.00 -0.92 23.33
CA GLU A 125 -19.08 -2.01 23.64
C GLU A 125 -18.76 -2.10 25.13
N THR A 126 -19.27 -1.19 25.97
CA THR A 126 -18.94 -1.10 27.40
C THR A 126 -19.37 -2.34 28.19
N SER A 127 -20.41 -3.04 27.74
CA SER A 127 -20.87 -4.29 28.34
C SER A 127 -20.11 -5.53 27.88
N LEU A 128 -19.26 -5.41 26.88
CA LEU A 128 -18.45 -6.51 26.36
C LEU A 128 -17.29 -6.83 27.28
N THR A 129 -16.86 -8.07 27.28
CA THR A 129 -15.60 -8.47 27.94
C THR A 129 -14.41 -7.77 27.29
N LYS A 130 -13.29 -7.65 28.02
CA LYS A 130 -12.06 -7.05 27.47
C LYS A 130 -11.60 -7.72 26.18
N LYS A 131 -11.76 -9.04 26.06
CA LYS A 131 -11.41 -9.78 24.84
C LYS A 131 -12.29 -9.37 23.68
N GLU A 132 -13.59 -9.29 23.88
CA GLU A 132 -14.54 -8.86 22.85
C GLU A 132 -14.34 -7.40 22.44
N GLN A 133 -14.00 -6.52 23.39
CA GLN A 133 -13.65 -5.12 23.11
C GLN A 133 -12.41 -5.04 22.18
N VAL A 134 -11.38 -5.87 22.43
CA VAL A 134 -10.21 -5.96 21.55
C VAL A 134 -10.60 -6.48 20.18
N GLN A 135 -11.42 -7.53 20.10
CA GLN A 135 -11.89 -8.07 18.82
C GLN A 135 -12.68 -7.02 18.02
N ALA A 136 -13.55 -6.27 18.68
CA ALA A 136 -14.30 -5.17 18.05
C ALA A 136 -13.36 -4.07 17.51
N ALA A 137 -12.34 -3.68 18.28
CA ALA A 137 -11.34 -2.72 17.83
C ALA A 137 -10.55 -3.22 16.61
N MET A 138 -10.16 -4.50 16.58
CA MET A 138 -9.44 -5.07 15.44
C MET A 138 -10.32 -5.23 14.20
N LEU A 139 -11.62 -5.45 14.36
CA LEU A 139 -12.57 -5.38 13.25
C LEU A 139 -12.69 -3.95 12.67
N ARG A 140 -12.64 -2.91 13.52
CA ARG A 140 -12.57 -1.52 13.06
C ARG A 140 -11.26 -1.24 12.30
N ALA A 141 -10.12 -1.82 12.74
CA ALA A 141 -8.86 -1.73 12.01
C ALA A 141 -8.99 -2.27 10.58
N LYS A 142 -9.55 -3.47 10.42
CA LYS A 142 -9.88 -4.02 9.10
C LYS A 142 -10.80 -3.09 8.31
N GLY A 143 -11.89 -2.63 8.92
CA GLY A 143 -12.82 -1.70 8.28
C GLY A 143 -12.15 -0.42 7.79
N TYR A 144 -11.16 0.07 8.53
CA TYR A 144 -10.38 1.24 8.14
C TYR A 144 -9.47 0.96 6.93
N ALA A 145 -8.77 -0.19 6.91
CA ALA A 145 -7.99 -0.60 5.75
C ALA A 145 -8.86 -0.75 4.48
N ILE A 146 -10.06 -1.31 4.64
CA ILE A 146 -11.05 -1.41 3.56
C ILE A 146 -11.44 -0.02 3.07
N SER A 147 -11.76 0.91 3.97
CA SER A 147 -12.17 2.27 3.60
C SER A 147 -11.07 3.04 2.87
N GLN A 148 -9.81 2.88 3.28
CA GLN A 148 -8.65 3.45 2.59
C GLN A 148 -8.51 2.88 1.17
N THR A 149 -8.65 1.58 1.01
CA THR A 149 -8.61 0.90 -0.31
C THR A 149 -9.79 1.33 -1.19
N ASP A 150 -10.98 1.45 -0.62
CA ASP A 150 -12.17 1.89 -1.34
C ASP A 150 -12.09 3.35 -1.78
N SER A 151 -11.41 4.22 -1.01
CA SER A 151 -11.16 5.60 -1.43
C SER A 151 -10.24 5.66 -2.67
N VAL A 152 -9.21 4.82 -2.74
CA VAL A 152 -8.38 4.67 -3.95
C VAL A 152 -9.22 4.17 -5.12
N ARG A 153 -10.05 3.15 -4.89
CA ARG A 153 -10.93 2.60 -5.92
C ARG A 153 -11.91 3.66 -6.46
N ALA A 154 -12.48 4.47 -5.57
CA ALA A 154 -13.38 5.55 -5.93
C ALA A 154 -12.67 6.61 -6.78
N TYR A 155 -11.45 7.00 -6.38
CA TYR A 155 -10.66 7.96 -7.16
C TYR A 155 -10.31 7.41 -8.55
N MET A 156 -9.81 6.18 -8.65
CA MET A 156 -9.52 5.51 -9.91
C MET A 156 -10.76 5.48 -10.83
N LYS A 157 -11.91 5.10 -10.29
CA LYS A 157 -13.20 5.09 -11.04
C LYS A 157 -13.61 6.48 -11.51
N SER A 158 -13.35 7.54 -10.74
CA SER A 158 -13.64 8.93 -11.15
C SER A 158 -12.85 9.37 -12.39
N LEU A 159 -11.72 8.70 -12.66
CA LEU A 159 -10.91 8.89 -13.86
C LEU A 159 -11.37 8.02 -15.06
N GLY A 160 -12.44 7.25 -14.89
CA GLY A 160 -12.88 6.27 -15.90
C GLY A 160 -11.98 5.05 -16.01
N VAL A 161 -11.16 4.75 -15.00
CA VAL A 161 -10.19 3.64 -14.98
C VAL A 161 -10.70 2.52 -14.07
N TYR A 162 -10.54 1.28 -14.53
CA TYR A 162 -10.97 0.07 -13.82
C TYR A 162 -9.85 -0.97 -13.88
N LYS A 163 -9.02 -1.01 -12.85
CA LYS A 163 -7.88 -1.93 -12.73
C LYS A 163 -7.94 -2.71 -11.42
N PRO A 164 -7.26 -3.86 -11.33
CA PRO A 164 -7.08 -4.56 -10.08
C PRO A 164 -6.40 -3.65 -9.03
N ILE A 165 -6.76 -3.84 -7.78
CA ILE A 165 -6.07 -3.26 -6.63
C ILE A 165 -5.59 -4.44 -5.78
N HIS A 166 -4.34 -4.40 -5.37
CA HIS A 166 -3.72 -5.35 -4.46
C HIS A 166 -3.16 -4.62 -3.25
N ILE A 167 -3.09 -5.29 -2.11
CA ILE A 167 -2.45 -4.75 -0.92
C ILE A 167 -0.95 -5.05 -1.03
N GLY A 168 -0.18 -4.02 -1.40
CA GLY A 168 1.28 -4.09 -1.55
C GLY A 168 1.99 -4.14 -0.21
N GLU A 169 1.42 -3.48 0.80
CA GLU A 169 1.87 -3.60 2.18
C GLU A 169 0.73 -3.34 3.16
N THR A 170 0.72 -4.12 4.21
CA THR A 170 -0.03 -3.86 5.43
C THR A 170 0.69 -4.56 6.59
N GLY A 171 0.36 -4.21 7.83
CA GLY A 171 0.96 -4.87 8.97
C GLY A 171 0.42 -4.37 10.30
N TRP A 172 0.78 -5.10 11.35
CA TRP A 172 0.48 -4.77 12.73
C TRP A 172 1.60 -5.26 13.63
N ALA A 173 2.27 -4.37 14.34
CA ALA A 173 3.41 -4.75 15.16
C ALA A 173 2.97 -5.56 16.39
N SER A 174 3.75 -6.59 16.74
CA SER A 174 3.64 -7.33 18.00
C SER A 174 4.17 -6.51 19.17
N TYR A 175 5.17 -5.67 18.89
CA TYR A 175 5.86 -4.85 19.86
C TYR A 175 6.23 -3.50 19.31
N SER A 176 6.13 -2.44 20.12
CA SER A 176 6.53 -1.09 19.72
C SER A 176 7.04 -0.31 20.92
N LYS A 177 8.32 -0.44 21.21
CA LYS A 177 8.98 0.29 22.28
C LYS A 177 9.31 1.71 21.82
N GLY A 178 8.58 2.67 22.36
CA GLY A 178 8.91 4.08 22.19
C GLY A 178 8.66 4.66 20.80
N PHE A 179 8.18 3.88 19.84
CA PHE A 179 7.91 4.39 18.48
C PHE A 179 6.91 5.55 18.49
N TYR A 180 5.87 5.45 19.33
CA TYR A 180 4.90 6.52 19.56
C TYR A 180 5.08 7.24 20.91
N GLY A 181 6.27 7.10 21.52
CA GLY A 181 6.60 7.66 22.84
C GLY A 181 5.94 6.94 24.00
N PRO A 182 6.15 7.44 25.25
CA PRO A 182 5.68 6.77 26.46
C PRO A 182 4.17 6.69 26.59
N ASN A 183 3.44 7.59 25.89
CA ASN A 183 1.98 7.61 25.83
C ASN A 183 1.44 7.05 24.49
N GLY A 184 2.28 6.36 23.74
CA GLY A 184 1.94 5.84 22.43
C GLY A 184 0.83 4.80 22.45
N SER A 185 0.49 4.33 21.27
CA SER A 185 -0.58 3.36 21.09
C SER A 185 -0.32 2.07 21.89
N ARG A 186 -1.29 1.66 22.69
CA ARG A 186 -1.30 0.33 23.34
C ARG A 186 -1.86 -0.76 22.42
N ALA A 187 -1.85 -0.50 21.11
CA ALA A 187 -2.39 -1.40 20.11
C ALA A 187 -1.49 -2.61 19.82
N ASN A 188 -0.23 -2.56 20.27
CA ASN A 188 0.79 -3.57 19.97
C ASN A 188 0.73 -4.74 20.94
N ASP A 189 0.44 -5.89 20.46
CA ASP A 189 0.71 -7.19 21.05
C ASP A 189 0.48 -8.29 20.00
N GLU A 190 1.02 -9.48 20.26
CA GLU A 190 0.94 -10.66 19.38
C GLU A 190 -0.51 -11.06 19.08
N TYR A 191 -1.40 -10.93 20.05
CA TYR A 191 -2.82 -11.30 19.86
C TYR A 191 -3.51 -10.38 18.84
N LYS A 192 -3.28 -9.07 18.93
CA LYS A 192 -3.84 -8.10 17.97
C LYS A 192 -3.20 -8.22 16.61
N GLN A 193 -1.89 -8.49 16.56
CA GLN A 193 -1.19 -8.78 15.30
C GLN A 193 -1.83 -9.98 14.60
N ALA A 194 -2.02 -11.09 15.32
CA ALA A 194 -2.65 -12.30 14.79
C ALA A 194 -4.10 -12.05 14.32
N LEU A 195 -4.89 -11.28 15.07
CA LEU A 195 -6.24 -10.89 14.67
C LEU A 195 -6.23 -10.06 13.39
N TYR A 196 -5.35 -9.05 13.31
CA TYR A 196 -5.26 -8.20 12.13
C TYR A 196 -4.82 -8.99 10.90
N TYR A 197 -3.80 -9.84 11.05
CA TYR A 197 -3.35 -10.74 9.98
C TYR A 197 -4.51 -11.59 9.43
N ASN A 198 -5.23 -12.29 10.31
CA ASN A 198 -6.35 -13.13 9.90
C ASN A 198 -7.46 -12.32 9.24
N HIS A 199 -7.80 -11.15 9.77
CA HIS A 199 -8.83 -10.28 9.20
C HIS A 199 -8.46 -9.75 7.82
N MET A 200 -7.19 -9.39 7.60
CA MET A 200 -6.73 -8.93 6.30
C MET A 200 -6.69 -10.06 5.29
N ARG A 201 -6.15 -11.22 5.67
CA ARG A 201 -6.14 -12.41 4.81
C ARG A 201 -7.57 -12.79 4.38
N ASP A 202 -8.47 -12.96 5.33
CA ASP A 202 -9.85 -13.38 5.03
C ASP A 202 -10.56 -12.37 4.11
N TRP A 203 -10.29 -11.07 4.28
CA TRP A 203 -10.85 -10.06 3.41
C TRP A 203 -10.23 -10.07 2.00
N THR A 204 -8.92 -10.13 1.90
CA THR A 204 -8.23 -10.11 0.61
C THR A 204 -8.47 -11.38 -0.20
N ASP A 205 -8.53 -12.54 0.45
CA ASP A 205 -8.92 -13.80 -0.17
C ASP A 205 -10.34 -13.73 -0.75
N ALA A 206 -11.30 -13.20 0.03
CA ALA A 206 -12.69 -13.02 -0.44
C ALA A 206 -12.81 -12.03 -1.61
N GLN A 207 -11.84 -11.13 -1.80
CA GLN A 207 -11.79 -10.18 -2.90
C GLN A 207 -10.88 -10.62 -4.06
N ASN A 208 -10.27 -11.80 -3.96
CA ASN A 208 -9.26 -12.29 -4.91
C ASN A 208 -8.12 -11.27 -5.12
N MET A 209 -7.65 -10.68 -4.03
CA MET A 209 -6.54 -9.73 -3.99
C MET A 209 -5.33 -10.39 -3.33
N SER A 210 -4.12 -10.11 -3.80
CA SER A 210 -2.91 -10.43 -3.04
C SER A 210 -2.74 -9.44 -1.88
N CYS A 211 -2.13 -9.92 -0.79
CA CYS A 211 -1.83 -9.11 0.38
C CYS A 211 -0.43 -9.47 0.90
N PHE A 212 0.46 -8.49 0.91
CA PHE A 212 1.77 -8.65 1.52
C PHE A 212 1.73 -8.07 2.92
N PHE A 213 1.91 -8.95 3.90
CA PHE A 213 1.89 -8.58 5.32
C PHE A 213 3.32 -8.29 5.80
N PHE A 214 3.55 -7.08 6.23
CA PHE A 214 4.82 -6.60 6.75
C PHE A 214 4.79 -6.62 8.30
N GLU A 215 5.57 -7.44 8.98
CA GLU A 215 6.55 -8.32 8.34
C GLU A 215 6.56 -9.71 8.99
N ALA A 216 7.32 -10.64 8.41
CA ALA A 216 7.34 -12.02 8.85
C ALA A 216 8.18 -12.23 10.12
N PHE A 217 9.14 -11.31 10.41
CA PHE A 217 10.06 -11.38 11.55
C PHE A 217 10.15 -10.01 12.22
N ASP A 218 10.30 -9.98 13.55
CA ASP A 218 10.54 -8.77 14.35
C ASP A 218 12.04 -8.41 14.39
#